data_2cf7d1a9b8a199fd13e861c0e2641ea1
#
_entry.id   2cf7d1a9b8a199fd13e861c0e2641ea1
#
_cell.length_a   1.000
_cell.length_b   1.000
_cell.length_c   1.000
_cell.angle_alpha   90.00
_cell.angle_beta   90.00
_cell.angle_gamma   90.00
#
_symmetry.space_group_name_H-M   'P 1'
#
loop_
_entity.id
_entity.type
_entity.pdbx_description
1 polymer ?
#
loop_
_entity_poly.entity_id
_entity_poly.type
_entity_poly.pdbx_seq_one_letter_code
_entity_poly.pdbx_strand_id
1 'polypeptide(L)'
;MRRFLTVQFALLALLVLAVPANASTLGQRVLEKGDRGDDVVTLQRILGMKGYSVGGADGVFGRRTKVAVKRFQRRRHLKADGRVGPATTRALARTWGVRTATYYGPGLYGNRTACGFTLRHRTRGVAHRSLPCGTRVPVYRNGLIAIFPVIDRGPHTSGVQLDLTHAAARKLGMRTTSAVRAGY
;
A
#
# COMPACT_ATOMS: atom_id res chain seq x y z
N MET A 1 -69.40 -12.99 5.90
CA MET A 1 -68.23 -13.38 5.09
C MET A 1 -67.19 -12.27 5.19
N ARG A 2 -66.17 -12.46 6.03
CA ARG A 2 -65.05 -11.47 6.19
C ARG A 2 -63.87 -12.00 5.39
N ARG A 3 -63.45 -11.26 4.35
CA ARG A 3 -62.25 -11.57 3.52
C ARG A 3 -61.04 -10.96 4.22
N PHE A 4 -60.09 -11.81 4.68
CA PHE A 4 -58.77 -11.39 5.14
C PHE A 4 -57.87 -11.15 3.93
N LEU A 5 -57.45 -9.88 3.74
CA LEU A 5 -56.36 -9.55 2.80
C LEU A 5 -55.04 -9.84 3.52
N THR A 6 -54.31 -10.85 3.05
CA THR A 6 -52.92 -11.08 3.43
C THR A 6 -52.01 -10.19 2.59
N VAL A 7 -51.41 -9.21 3.27
CA VAL A 7 -50.36 -8.37 2.65
C VAL A 7 -49.03 -9.12 2.77
N GLN A 8 -48.52 -9.61 1.64
CA GLN A 8 -47.18 -10.17 1.57
C GLN A 8 -46.14 -9.05 1.48
N PHE A 9 -45.37 -8.85 2.56
CA PHE A 9 -44.16 -8.02 2.50
C PHE A 9 -43.04 -8.78 1.78
N ALA A 10 -42.75 -8.38 0.56
CA ALA A 10 -41.55 -8.85 -0.15
C ALA A 10 -40.32 -8.19 0.46
N LEU A 11 -39.54 -8.98 1.22
CA LEU A 11 -38.25 -8.57 1.73
C LEU A 11 -37.27 -8.52 0.57
N LEU A 12 -36.97 -7.31 0.06
CA LEU A 12 -35.95 -7.09 -0.95
C LEU A 12 -34.58 -7.22 -0.26
N ALA A 13 -34.00 -8.42 -0.29
CA ALA A 13 -32.65 -8.64 0.18
C ALA A 13 -31.67 -7.90 -0.73
N LEU A 14 -31.14 -6.78 -0.24
CA LEU A 14 -30.06 -6.05 -0.90
C LEU A 14 -28.80 -6.92 -0.85
N LEU A 15 -28.50 -7.62 -1.94
CA LEU A 15 -27.30 -8.41 -2.10
C LEU A 15 -26.11 -7.42 -2.24
N VAL A 16 -25.50 -7.07 -1.11
CA VAL A 16 -24.22 -6.35 -1.11
C VAL A 16 -23.20 -7.33 -1.67
N LEU A 17 -22.92 -7.22 -2.98
CA LEU A 17 -21.78 -7.89 -3.61
C LEU A 17 -20.51 -7.36 -2.91
N ALA A 18 -19.98 -8.12 -1.98
CA ALA A 18 -18.66 -7.90 -1.42
C ALA A 18 -17.67 -8.04 -2.57
N VAL A 19 -17.28 -6.91 -3.17
CA VAL A 19 -16.15 -6.85 -4.09
C VAL A 19 -14.96 -7.42 -3.35
N PRO A 20 -14.32 -8.52 -3.83
CA PRO A 20 -13.16 -9.06 -3.17
C PRO A 20 -12.14 -7.91 -3.05
N ALA A 21 -11.70 -7.63 -1.84
CA ALA A 21 -10.65 -6.66 -1.57
C ALA A 21 -9.34 -7.22 -2.16
N ASN A 22 -9.21 -7.16 -3.49
CA ASN A 22 -7.92 -7.27 -4.14
C ASN A 22 -7.12 -6.08 -3.62
N ALA A 23 -6.23 -6.37 -2.66
CA ALA A 23 -5.35 -5.40 -2.05
C ALA A 23 -4.52 -4.73 -3.14
N SER A 24 -5.12 -3.72 -3.80
CA SER A 24 -4.52 -3.03 -4.92
C SER A 24 -3.31 -2.25 -4.44
N THR A 25 -2.24 -2.28 -5.24
CA THR A 25 -1.02 -1.54 -4.99
C THR A 25 -1.17 -0.15 -5.61
N LEU A 26 -0.77 0.88 -4.90
CA LEU A 26 -0.78 2.24 -5.45
C LEU A 26 0.04 2.30 -6.73
N GLY A 27 -0.56 2.77 -7.80
CA GLY A 27 0.02 2.83 -9.15
C GLY A 27 -0.50 1.77 -10.12
N GLN A 28 -1.30 0.80 -9.67
CA GLN A 28 -1.95 -0.18 -10.56
C GLN A 28 -3.12 0.43 -11.35
N ARG A 29 -3.75 1.47 -10.79
CA ARG A 29 -4.82 2.24 -11.44
C ARG A 29 -4.66 3.72 -11.14
N VAL A 30 -5.31 4.56 -11.90
CA VAL A 30 -5.46 5.98 -11.57
C VAL A 30 -6.46 6.09 -10.41
N LEU A 31 -6.12 6.91 -9.40
CA LEU A 31 -7.01 7.19 -8.28
C LEU A 31 -7.60 8.59 -8.39
N GLU A 32 -8.89 8.71 -8.05
CA GLU A 32 -9.60 9.98 -8.02
C GLU A 32 -10.68 10.01 -6.92
N LYS A 33 -11.35 11.16 -6.76
CA LYS A 33 -12.42 11.29 -5.75
C LYS A 33 -13.52 10.25 -5.98
N GLY A 34 -13.87 9.53 -4.92
CA GLY A 34 -14.85 8.44 -4.92
C GLY A 34 -14.22 7.06 -4.81
N ASP A 35 -12.97 6.90 -5.22
CA ASP A 35 -12.26 5.62 -5.12
C ASP A 35 -12.10 5.15 -3.68
N ARG A 36 -12.04 3.82 -3.53
CA ARG A 36 -11.84 3.14 -2.24
C ARG A 36 -10.84 2.00 -2.40
N GLY A 37 -10.14 1.65 -1.29
CA GLY A 37 -9.27 0.48 -1.23
C GLY A 37 -7.93 0.71 -0.56
N ASP A 38 -7.10 -0.33 -0.52
CA ASP A 38 -5.77 -0.32 0.11
C ASP A 38 -4.78 0.61 -0.61
N ASP A 39 -4.95 0.81 -1.90
CA ASP A 39 -4.20 1.79 -2.69
C ASP A 39 -4.48 3.22 -2.24
N VAL A 40 -5.74 3.53 -1.88
CA VAL A 40 -6.12 4.81 -1.29
C VAL A 40 -5.54 4.95 0.13
N VAL A 41 -5.61 3.90 0.97
CA VAL A 41 -4.94 3.88 2.29
C VAL A 41 -3.44 4.18 2.14
N THR A 42 -2.78 3.51 1.16
CA THR A 42 -1.35 3.71 0.88
C THR A 42 -1.07 5.16 0.48
N LEU A 43 -1.86 5.73 -0.42
CA LEU A 43 -1.76 7.14 -0.83
C LEU A 43 -1.90 8.09 0.35
N GLN A 44 -2.93 7.92 1.16
CA GLN A 44 -3.22 8.76 2.32
C GLN A 44 -2.06 8.73 3.34
N ARG A 45 -1.52 7.55 3.64
CA ARG A 45 -0.35 7.40 4.51
C ARG A 45 0.87 8.13 3.96
N ILE A 46 1.17 7.98 2.66
CA ILE A 46 2.31 8.66 2.03
C ILE A 46 2.11 10.18 2.05
N LEU A 47 0.93 10.67 1.76
CA LEU A 47 0.63 12.11 1.83
C LEU A 47 0.78 12.62 3.26
N GLY A 48 0.29 11.88 4.26
CA GLY A 48 0.47 12.20 5.69
C GLY A 48 1.93 12.25 6.09
N MET A 49 2.74 11.25 5.71
CA MET A 49 4.20 11.22 5.95
C MET A 49 4.93 12.41 5.30
N LYS A 50 4.36 12.99 4.25
CA LYS A 50 4.87 14.18 3.57
C LYS A 50 4.28 15.51 4.09
N GLY A 51 3.52 15.47 5.18
CA GLY A 51 2.93 16.65 5.83
C GLY A 51 1.66 17.18 5.18
N TYR A 52 0.99 16.40 4.31
CA TYR A 52 -0.29 16.78 3.74
C TYR A 52 -1.44 16.21 4.58
N SER A 53 -2.32 17.06 5.08
CA SER A 53 -3.50 16.64 5.85
C SER A 53 -4.51 15.94 4.94
N VAL A 54 -4.80 14.68 5.24
CA VAL A 54 -5.79 13.85 4.52
C VAL A 54 -7.02 13.49 5.40
N GLY A 55 -6.96 13.79 6.70
CA GLY A 55 -8.04 13.48 7.65
C GLY A 55 -8.01 12.04 8.17
N GLY A 56 -6.93 11.29 7.91
CA GLY A 56 -6.77 9.87 8.26
C GLY A 56 -6.55 9.00 7.03
N ALA A 57 -6.17 7.75 7.26
CA ALA A 57 -5.97 6.75 6.20
C ALA A 57 -7.12 5.74 6.23
N ASP A 58 -8.31 6.22 5.89
CA ASP A 58 -9.60 5.49 5.93
C ASP A 58 -9.87 4.67 4.66
N GLY A 59 -9.02 4.80 3.64
CA GLY A 59 -9.18 4.11 2.36
C GLY A 59 -10.26 4.71 1.47
N VAL A 60 -10.77 5.90 1.77
CA VAL A 60 -11.76 6.61 0.96
C VAL A 60 -11.12 7.86 0.34
N PHE A 61 -11.07 7.94 -0.98
CA PHE A 61 -10.58 9.13 -1.67
C PHE A 61 -11.64 10.26 -1.61
N GLY A 62 -11.74 10.86 -0.43
CA GLY A 62 -12.68 11.93 -0.16
C GLY A 62 -12.19 13.31 -0.60
N ARG A 63 -12.94 14.36 -0.19
CA ARG A 63 -12.60 15.76 -0.46
C ARG A 63 -11.23 16.15 0.11
N ARG A 64 -10.93 15.73 1.35
CA ARG A 64 -9.64 16.03 2.02
C ARG A 64 -8.47 15.41 1.26
N THR A 65 -8.58 14.14 0.85
CA THR A 65 -7.58 13.45 0.03
C THR A 65 -7.36 14.17 -1.30
N LYS A 66 -8.43 14.55 -2.02
CA LYS A 66 -8.33 15.32 -3.27
C LYS A 66 -7.59 16.65 -3.10
N VAL A 67 -7.88 17.40 -2.04
CA VAL A 67 -7.21 18.67 -1.73
C VAL A 67 -5.72 18.45 -1.45
N ALA A 68 -5.39 17.42 -0.66
CA ALA A 68 -4.01 17.04 -0.37
C ALA A 68 -3.24 16.68 -1.64
N VAL A 69 -3.84 15.87 -2.53
CA VAL A 69 -3.25 15.53 -3.83
C VAL A 69 -2.99 16.77 -4.68
N LYS A 70 -3.97 17.67 -4.81
CA LYS A 70 -3.79 18.92 -5.58
C LYS A 70 -2.68 19.81 -5.01
N ARG A 71 -2.58 19.92 -3.66
CA ARG A 71 -1.49 20.66 -3.00
C ARG A 71 -0.13 20.01 -3.29
N PHE A 72 -0.04 18.69 -3.18
CA PHE A 72 1.17 17.95 -3.54
C PHE A 72 1.57 18.16 -5.00
N GLN A 73 0.61 18.02 -5.93
CA GLN A 73 0.84 18.22 -7.36
C GLN A 73 1.39 19.60 -7.66
N ARG A 74 0.76 20.69 -7.14
CA ARG A 74 1.26 22.06 -7.29
C ARG A 74 2.70 22.21 -6.78
N ARG A 75 2.98 21.70 -5.58
CA ARG A 75 4.34 21.77 -5.01
C ARG A 75 5.38 20.98 -5.80
N ARG A 76 4.95 20.04 -6.64
CA ARG A 76 5.81 19.23 -7.51
C ARG A 76 5.78 19.68 -8.98
N HIS A 77 5.17 20.82 -9.28
CA HIS A 77 5.01 21.35 -10.63
C HIS A 77 4.33 20.36 -11.58
N LEU A 78 3.35 19.61 -11.06
CA LEU A 78 2.49 18.71 -11.83
C LEU A 78 1.15 19.36 -12.12
N LYS A 79 0.43 18.86 -13.14
CA LYS A 79 -0.98 19.23 -13.36
C LYS A 79 -1.78 18.92 -12.09
N ALA A 80 -2.36 19.96 -11.47
CA ALA A 80 -3.07 19.86 -10.19
C ALA A 80 -4.55 19.48 -10.40
N ASP A 81 -4.78 18.36 -11.09
CA ASP A 81 -6.12 17.83 -11.37
C ASP A 81 -6.76 17.07 -10.19
N GLY A 82 -5.94 16.66 -9.21
CA GLY A 82 -6.38 15.90 -8.04
C GLY A 82 -6.57 14.41 -8.37
N ARG A 83 -5.98 13.92 -9.48
CA ARG A 83 -5.93 12.50 -9.85
C ARG A 83 -4.52 11.96 -9.61
N VAL A 84 -4.41 10.71 -9.20
CA VAL A 84 -3.12 10.07 -8.92
C VAL A 84 -2.84 9.03 -10.00
N GLY A 85 -2.28 9.51 -11.09
CA GLY A 85 -1.77 8.69 -12.18
C GLY A 85 -0.25 8.46 -12.07
N PRO A 86 0.38 7.88 -13.12
CA PRO A 86 1.81 7.51 -13.11
C PRO A 86 2.76 8.64 -12.76
N ALA A 87 2.53 9.86 -13.25
CA ALA A 87 3.36 11.04 -12.94
C ALA A 87 3.31 11.39 -11.46
N THR A 88 2.11 11.42 -10.86
CA THR A 88 1.93 11.71 -9.44
C THR A 88 2.54 10.59 -8.57
N THR A 89 2.32 9.32 -8.92
CA THR A 89 2.89 8.16 -8.21
C THR A 89 4.42 8.20 -8.21
N ARG A 90 5.04 8.48 -9.34
CA ARG A 90 6.50 8.65 -9.46
C ARG A 90 7.01 9.81 -8.59
N ALA A 91 6.30 10.94 -8.61
CA ALA A 91 6.66 12.10 -7.82
C ALA A 91 6.58 11.86 -6.31
N LEU A 92 5.64 11.03 -5.84
CA LEU A 92 5.54 10.64 -4.43
C LEU A 92 6.82 9.95 -3.93
N ALA A 93 7.48 9.16 -4.77
CA ALA A 93 8.70 8.43 -4.42
C ALA A 93 10.01 9.18 -4.78
N ARG A 94 9.94 10.34 -5.45
CA ARG A 94 11.13 11.02 -5.99
C ARG A 94 12.19 11.37 -4.94
N THR A 95 11.78 11.68 -3.72
CA THR A 95 12.67 12.08 -2.62
C THR A 95 13.20 10.90 -1.80
N TRP A 96 12.74 9.68 -2.08
CA TRP A 96 13.20 8.49 -1.36
C TRP A 96 14.55 8.03 -1.92
N GLY A 97 15.39 7.53 -1.04
CA GLY A 97 16.70 7.01 -1.41
C GLY A 97 16.60 5.75 -2.28
N VAL A 98 17.52 5.61 -3.23
CA VAL A 98 17.68 4.36 -3.98
C VAL A 98 18.35 3.33 -3.09
N ARG A 99 17.86 2.11 -3.09
CA ARG A 99 18.33 0.98 -2.28
C ARG A 99 18.41 -0.28 -3.14
N THR A 100 19.42 -1.08 -2.93
CA THR A 100 19.44 -2.46 -3.45
C THR A 100 18.61 -3.31 -2.53
N ALA A 101 17.61 -3.98 -3.09
CA ALA A 101 16.71 -4.86 -2.37
C ALA A 101 16.79 -6.30 -2.91
N THR A 102 16.81 -7.26 -2.00
CA THR A 102 16.62 -8.69 -2.25
C THR A 102 15.28 -9.16 -1.73
N TYR A 103 15.02 -10.44 -1.76
CA TYR A 103 13.87 -11.03 -1.08
C TYR A 103 14.19 -12.42 -0.53
N TYR A 104 13.45 -12.78 0.53
CA TYR A 104 13.56 -14.05 1.24
C TYR A 104 12.19 -14.71 1.45
N GLY A 105 12.18 -15.96 1.81
CA GLY A 105 10.93 -16.66 2.14
C GLY A 105 10.92 -18.14 1.77
N PRO A 106 11.12 -18.55 0.50
CA PRO A 106 11.24 -19.98 0.17
C PRO A 106 12.29 -20.67 1.05
N GLY A 107 11.91 -21.80 1.66
CA GLY A 107 12.78 -22.53 2.60
C GLY A 107 12.77 -22.01 4.05
N LEU A 108 12.16 -20.84 4.33
CA LEU A 108 12.11 -20.24 5.66
C LEU A 108 10.69 -20.16 6.24
N TYR A 109 9.68 -20.62 5.50
CA TYR A 109 8.29 -20.57 5.97
C TYR A 109 8.10 -21.46 7.22
N GLY A 110 7.33 -20.96 8.18
CA GLY A 110 7.14 -21.56 9.48
C GLY A 110 8.05 -20.98 10.57
N ASN A 111 9.22 -20.45 10.20
CA ASN A 111 10.18 -19.87 11.14
C ASN A 111 9.68 -18.53 11.70
N ARG A 112 10.13 -18.22 12.91
CA ARG A 112 9.91 -16.90 13.51
C ARG A 112 10.96 -15.92 13.01
N THR A 113 10.52 -14.71 12.66
CA THR A 113 11.40 -13.58 12.34
C THR A 113 11.94 -12.96 13.63
N ALA A 114 12.99 -12.15 13.52
CA ALA A 114 13.59 -11.46 14.66
C ALA A 114 12.61 -10.49 15.38
N CYS A 115 11.55 -10.04 14.69
CA CYS A 115 10.50 -9.22 15.29
C CYS A 115 9.31 -10.06 15.82
N GLY A 116 9.45 -11.37 15.92
CA GLY A 116 8.45 -12.28 16.51
C GLY A 116 7.30 -12.71 15.60
N PHE A 117 7.33 -12.36 14.31
CA PHE A 117 6.31 -12.80 13.35
C PHE A 117 6.63 -14.21 12.84
N THR A 118 5.61 -15.04 12.62
CA THR A 118 5.80 -16.29 11.87
C THR A 118 5.78 -16.00 10.37
N LEU A 119 6.85 -16.36 9.67
CA LEU A 119 6.95 -16.18 8.23
C LEU A 119 6.03 -17.17 7.51
N ARG A 120 5.11 -16.67 6.72
CA ARG A 120 4.16 -17.47 5.93
C ARG A 120 4.19 -17.00 4.47
N HIS A 121 3.67 -17.83 3.53
CA HIS A 121 3.60 -17.49 2.10
C HIS A 121 2.95 -16.13 1.79
N ARG A 122 2.02 -15.65 2.64
CA ARG A 122 1.32 -14.36 2.48
C ARG A 122 1.89 -13.25 3.35
N THR A 123 2.89 -13.52 4.18
CA THR A 123 3.50 -12.51 5.06
C THR A 123 4.18 -11.44 4.22
N ARG A 124 3.75 -10.20 4.38
CA ARG A 124 4.30 -9.02 3.69
C ARG A 124 5.04 -8.16 4.69
N GLY A 125 6.33 -8.02 4.52
CA GLY A 125 7.20 -7.23 5.37
C GLY A 125 8.56 -7.05 4.76
N VAL A 126 9.42 -6.36 5.49
CA VAL A 126 10.83 -6.17 5.14
C VAL A 126 11.71 -6.52 6.32
N ALA A 127 12.92 -7.01 6.03
CA ALA A 127 14.01 -7.05 6.98
C ALA A 127 14.85 -5.78 6.82
N HIS A 128 15.23 -5.18 7.95
CA HIS A 128 16.13 -4.02 8.01
C HIS A 128 17.07 -4.15 9.21
N ARG A 129 18.33 -3.70 9.04
CA ARG A 129 19.37 -3.90 10.04
C ARG A 129 19.07 -3.19 11.37
N SER A 130 18.60 -1.95 11.31
CA SER A 130 18.51 -1.07 12.48
C SER A 130 17.13 -0.42 12.71
N LEU A 131 16.26 -0.32 11.69
CA LEU A 131 14.93 0.27 11.90
C LEU A 131 14.14 -0.52 12.94
N PRO A 132 13.41 0.14 13.87
CA PRO A 132 12.56 -0.55 14.83
C PRO A 132 11.56 -1.51 14.17
N CYS A 133 11.27 -2.64 14.83
CA CYS A 133 10.22 -3.56 14.42
C CYS A 133 8.88 -2.83 14.29
N GLY A 134 8.11 -3.14 13.25
CA GLY A 134 6.85 -2.47 12.96
C GLY A 134 6.98 -1.14 12.20
N THR A 135 8.18 -0.56 12.05
CA THR A 135 8.39 0.65 11.23
C THR A 135 7.82 0.43 9.83
N ARG A 136 6.99 1.37 9.37
CA ARG A 136 6.34 1.28 8.06
C ARG A 136 7.23 1.89 6.99
N VAL A 137 7.77 1.04 6.14
CA VAL A 137 8.70 1.41 5.05
C VAL A 137 7.91 1.48 3.73
N PRO A 138 7.71 2.67 3.15
CA PRO A 138 7.19 2.78 1.79
C PRO A 138 8.29 2.42 0.79
N VAL A 139 7.94 1.55 -0.16
CA VAL A 139 8.84 1.06 -1.21
C VAL A 139 8.19 1.32 -2.57
N TYR A 140 8.95 1.95 -3.47
CA TYR A 140 8.56 2.21 -4.86
C TYR A 140 9.42 1.37 -5.81
N ARG A 141 8.77 0.73 -6.77
CA ARG A 141 9.42 0.06 -7.90
C ARG A 141 8.51 0.08 -9.12
N ASN A 142 9.03 0.45 -10.27
CA ASN A 142 8.35 0.37 -11.58
C ASN A 142 6.92 0.93 -11.58
N GLY A 143 6.72 2.12 -11.00
CA GLY A 143 5.40 2.76 -10.94
C GLY A 143 4.51 2.30 -9.78
N LEU A 144 4.89 1.28 -9.04
CA LEU A 144 4.13 0.73 -7.91
C LEU A 144 4.69 1.21 -6.58
N ILE A 145 3.81 1.53 -5.63
CA ILE A 145 4.18 1.81 -4.25
C ILE A 145 3.38 0.91 -3.32
N ALA A 146 4.09 0.31 -2.36
CA ALA A 146 3.48 -0.36 -1.22
C ALA A 146 4.22 0.02 0.06
N ILE A 147 3.54 -0.11 1.20
CA ILE A 147 4.11 0.13 2.53
C ILE A 147 4.19 -1.21 3.26
N PHE A 148 5.37 -1.54 3.76
CA PHE A 148 5.62 -2.78 4.48
C PHE A 148 6.14 -2.50 5.89
N PRO A 149 5.71 -3.27 6.91
CA PRO A 149 6.31 -3.21 8.23
C PRO A 149 7.70 -3.85 8.23
N VAL A 150 8.61 -3.35 9.04
CA VAL A 150 9.82 -4.07 9.42
C VAL A 150 9.41 -5.23 10.31
N ILE A 151 9.69 -6.45 9.89
CA ILE A 151 9.32 -7.68 10.60
C ILE A 151 10.51 -8.57 10.91
N ASP A 152 11.69 -8.21 10.42
CA ASP A 152 12.89 -9.04 10.58
C ASP A 152 14.18 -8.20 10.62
N ARG A 153 15.29 -8.84 10.95
CA ARG A 153 16.64 -8.27 10.94
C ARG A 153 17.42 -8.75 9.72
N GLY A 154 18.27 -7.90 9.20
CA GLY A 154 19.01 -8.08 7.96
C GLY A 154 18.74 -6.93 6.97
N PRO A 155 19.14 -7.02 5.71
CA PRO A 155 19.94 -8.10 5.12
C PRO A 155 21.37 -8.14 5.67
N HIS A 156 21.95 -9.36 5.70
CA HIS A 156 23.35 -9.56 6.09
C HIS A 156 24.29 -9.54 4.89
N THR A 157 23.74 -9.60 3.67
CA THR A 157 24.49 -9.54 2.42
C THR A 157 25.09 -8.14 2.20
N SER A 158 26.37 -8.07 1.84
CA SER A 158 27.04 -6.81 1.50
C SER A 158 26.36 -6.13 0.30
N GLY A 159 26.31 -4.79 0.31
CA GLY A 159 25.71 -4.01 -0.76
C GLY A 159 24.15 -4.03 -0.81
N VAL A 160 23.50 -4.84 0.01
CA VAL A 160 22.03 -4.88 0.12
C VAL A 160 21.57 -4.09 1.33
N GLN A 161 20.55 -3.23 1.15
CA GLN A 161 20.02 -2.37 2.20
C GLN A 161 18.64 -2.78 2.69
N LEU A 162 17.89 -3.55 1.89
CA LEU A 162 16.54 -3.95 2.21
C LEU A 162 16.30 -5.39 1.73
N ASP A 163 15.66 -6.21 2.57
CA ASP A 163 15.29 -7.56 2.17
C ASP A 163 13.78 -7.74 2.35
N LEU A 164 13.07 -7.96 1.24
CA LEU A 164 11.62 -8.08 1.24
C LEU A 164 11.22 -9.53 1.49
N THR A 165 10.10 -9.76 2.17
CA THR A 165 9.49 -11.09 2.09
C THR A 165 9.08 -11.39 0.64
N HIS A 166 9.07 -12.65 0.25
CA HIS A 166 8.67 -13.06 -1.10
C HIS A 166 7.29 -12.48 -1.52
N ALA A 167 6.32 -12.45 -0.59
CA ALA A 167 5.00 -11.86 -0.87
C ALA A 167 5.06 -10.34 -1.05
N ALA A 168 5.96 -9.63 -0.36
CA ALA A 168 6.18 -8.19 -0.53
C ALA A 168 6.87 -7.90 -1.88
N ALA A 169 7.89 -8.67 -2.23
CA ALA A 169 8.60 -8.58 -3.50
C ALA A 169 7.65 -8.78 -4.69
N ARG A 170 6.83 -9.84 -4.65
CA ARG A 170 5.81 -10.10 -5.67
C ARG A 170 4.79 -8.96 -5.83
N LYS A 171 4.38 -8.32 -4.72
CA LYS A 171 3.46 -7.18 -4.76
C LYS A 171 4.03 -5.98 -5.54
N LEU A 172 5.35 -5.85 -5.61
CA LEU A 172 6.06 -4.83 -6.39
C LEU A 172 6.58 -5.36 -7.75
N GLY A 173 6.16 -6.55 -8.15
CA GLY A 173 6.63 -7.20 -9.39
C GLY A 173 8.13 -7.51 -9.39
N MET A 174 8.76 -7.68 -8.22
CA MET A 174 10.16 -8.00 -8.07
C MET A 174 10.38 -9.51 -8.15
N ARG A 175 11.26 -9.96 -9.02
CA ARG A 175 11.58 -11.38 -9.24
C ARG A 175 13.05 -11.71 -8.98
N THR A 176 13.91 -10.71 -8.89
CA THR A 176 15.34 -10.81 -8.62
C THR A 176 15.76 -9.63 -7.76
N THR A 177 17.02 -9.62 -7.31
CA THR A 177 17.66 -8.43 -6.71
C THR A 177 17.42 -7.22 -7.61
N SER A 178 16.96 -6.12 -7.04
CA SER A 178 16.52 -4.95 -7.80
C SER A 178 16.81 -3.66 -7.06
N ALA A 179 17.03 -2.60 -7.82
CA ALA A 179 16.97 -1.24 -7.28
C ALA A 179 15.52 -0.85 -6.98
N VAL A 180 15.30 -0.33 -5.79
CA VAL A 180 14.02 0.24 -5.33
C VAL A 180 14.25 1.63 -4.77
N ARG A 181 13.19 2.44 -4.62
CA ARG A 181 13.26 3.62 -3.75
C ARG A 181 12.53 3.32 -2.46
N ALA A 182 13.15 3.61 -1.32
CA ALA A 182 12.54 3.41 -0.03
C ALA A 182 12.66 4.67 0.83
N GLY A 183 11.57 4.99 1.55
CA GLY A 183 11.45 6.17 2.39
C GLY A 183 11.54 5.81 3.87
N TYR A 184 12.72 6.02 4.46
CA TYR A 184 13.01 5.92 5.89
C TYR A 184 14.23 6.73 6.24
#